data_fbcfcdcfff976df809ad3d8161dd3481
#
_entry.id   fbcfcdcfff976df809ad3d8161dd3481
#
_cell.length_a   1.000
_cell.length_b   1.000
_cell.length_c   1.000
_cell.angle_alpha   90.00
_cell.angle_beta   90.00
_cell.angle_gamma   90.00
#
_symmetry.space_group_name_H-M   'P 1'
#
loop_
_entity.id
_entity.type
_entity.pdbx_description
1 polymer ?
#
loop_
_entity_poly.entity_id
_entity_poly.type
_entity_poly.pdbx_seq_one_letter_code
_entity_poly.pdbx_strand_id
1 'polypeptide(L)'
;YERKRGKLEQFNALLRGGEQTVFSDIVGDVSILGSIKYVITLDTDTQLPRDVARKLIGNIAHPLNRPVYDADKGRIVKGYAILQPRTSISLASAGRSRFTKLFAGESGLDPYTREVSDIYQDVFGEGSFIGKGIYDVDAFRQVVDGRFPENLILSHDLLESAYARSALVTDVDLIEEHPASYVVDVSRRHRWIRGDWQIAGWLLPHVPGSPGSN
;
A
#
# COMPACT_ATOMS: atom_id res chain seq x y z
N TYR A 1 10.98 4.91 14.40
CA TYR A 1 9.61 4.68 14.83
C TYR A 1 8.75 4.32 13.62
N GLU A 2 8.24 3.13 13.50
CA GLU A 2 7.30 2.58 12.52
C GLU A 2 7.42 3.06 11.04
N ARG A 3 8.39 3.85 10.69
CA ARG A 3 8.66 4.36 9.33
C ARG A 3 7.38 4.86 8.63
N LYS A 4 7.07 4.31 7.43
CA LYS A 4 5.91 4.72 6.61
C LYS A 4 4.60 4.38 7.31
N ARG A 5 4.47 3.18 7.90
CA ARG A 5 3.25 2.75 8.61
C ARG A 5 2.86 3.72 9.73
N GLY A 6 3.79 4.01 10.65
CA GLY A 6 3.49 4.91 11.76
C GLY A 6 3.12 6.32 11.31
N LYS A 7 3.76 6.83 10.24
CA LYS A 7 3.39 8.13 9.66
C LYS A 7 1.97 8.13 9.09
N LEU A 8 1.59 7.04 8.41
CA LEU A 8 0.24 6.91 7.85
C LEU A 8 -0.80 6.76 8.94
N GLU A 9 -0.52 5.99 10.00
CA GLU A 9 -1.39 5.83 11.16
C GLU A 9 -1.64 7.18 11.86
N GLN A 10 -0.58 7.93 12.15
CA GLN A 10 -0.67 9.28 12.72
C GLN A 10 -1.44 10.24 11.79
N PHE A 11 -1.18 10.18 10.48
CA PHE A 11 -1.88 11.00 9.51
C PHE A 11 -3.36 10.65 9.44
N ASN A 12 -3.70 9.36 9.39
CA ASN A 12 -5.09 8.91 9.38
C ASN A 12 -5.83 9.31 10.69
N ALA A 13 -5.13 9.24 11.84
CA ALA A 13 -5.68 9.74 13.10
C ALA A 13 -5.97 11.24 13.03
N LEU A 14 -5.04 12.05 12.49
CA LEU A 14 -5.23 13.47 12.28
C LEU A 14 -6.45 13.78 11.39
N LEU A 15 -6.64 13.02 10.31
CA LEU A 15 -7.81 13.16 9.43
C LEU A 15 -9.15 12.91 10.16
N ARG A 16 -9.13 12.30 11.34
CA ARG A 16 -10.32 12.01 12.16
C ARG A 16 -10.27 12.68 13.54
N GLY A 17 -9.62 13.85 13.60
CA GLY A 17 -9.60 14.69 14.81
C GLY A 17 -8.59 14.27 15.86
N GLY A 18 -7.60 13.44 15.52
CA GLY A 18 -6.48 13.10 16.39
C GLY A 18 -5.54 14.28 16.67
N GLU A 19 -4.58 14.06 17.56
CA GLU A 19 -3.66 15.11 18.00
C GLU A 19 -2.78 15.66 16.87
N GLN A 20 -2.73 16.98 16.75
CA GLN A 20 -1.88 17.67 15.77
C GLN A 20 -0.39 17.72 16.22
N THR A 21 -0.14 17.54 17.50
CA THR A 21 1.19 17.65 18.12
C THR A 21 2.21 16.63 17.63
N VAL A 22 1.74 15.57 16.97
CA VAL A 22 2.61 14.55 16.33
C VAL A 22 3.33 15.08 15.09
N PHE A 23 2.87 16.20 14.51
CA PHE A 23 3.48 16.82 13.34
C PHE A 23 4.23 18.09 13.76
N SER A 24 5.48 18.25 13.30
CA SER A 24 6.29 19.44 13.60
C SER A 24 5.72 20.69 12.95
N ASP A 25 5.18 20.54 11.75
CA ASP A 25 4.64 21.67 10.98
C ASP A 25 3.37 21.23 10.25
N ILE A 26 2.32 22.04 10.39
CA ILE A 26 1.06 21.89 9.65
C ILE A 26 0.79 23.22 8.96
N VAL A 27 0.75 23.21 7.64
CA VAL A 27 0.52 24.39 6.81
C VAL A 27 -0.76 24.23 6.02
N GLY A 28 -1.64 25.23 6.10
CA GLY A 28 -2.91 25.27 5.39
C GLY A 28 -4.12 25.15 6.29
N ASP A 29 -5.30 25.06 5.67
CA ASP A 29 -6.57 24.94 6.39
C ASP A 29 -6.83 23.50 6.82
N VAL A 30 -6.74 23.26 8.12
CA VAL A 30 -6.96 21.94 8.73
C VAL A 30 -8.45 21.60 8.89
N SER A 31 -9.35 22.56 8.70
CA SER A 31 -10.79 22.33 8.87
C SER A 31 -11.36 21.32 7.87
N ILE A 32 -10.72 21.20 6.70
CA ILE A 32 -11.12 20.26 5.64
C ILE A 32 -10.73 18.82 5.92
N LEU A 33 -9.81 18.56 6.85
CA LEU A 33 -9.21 17.22 7.07
C LEU A 33 -10.28 16.17 7.39
N GLY A 34 -11.29 16.52 8.19
CA GLY A 34 -12.39 15.63 8.54
C GLY A 34 -13.24 15.18 7.34
N SER A 35 -13.24 15.92 6.24
CA SER A 35 -13.97 15.60 5.02
C SER A 35 -13.19 14.71 4.04
N ILE A 36 -11.89 14.49 4.26
CA ILE A 36 -11.05 13.66 3.42
C ILE A 36 -11.49 12.19 3.54
N LYS A 37 -11.93 11.63 2.43
CA LYS A 37 -12.39 10.25 2.35
C LYS A 37 -11.33 9.28 1.86
N TYR A 38 -10.52 9.70 0.91
CA TYR A 38 -9.52 8.87 0.27
C TYR A 38 -8.14 9.47 0.41
N VAL A 39 -7.15 8.60 0.57
CA VAL A 39 -5.73 8.98 0.59
C VAL A 39 -4.98 8.20 -0.49
N ILE A 40 -4.15 8.91 -1.26
CA ILE A 40 -3.22 8.30 -2.21
C ILE A 40 -1.83 8.29 -1.56
N THR A 41 -1.24 7.11 -1.44
CA THR A 41 0.12 6.93 -0.96
C THR A 41 1.08 6.66 -2.10
N LEU A 42 2.24 7.29 -2.05
CA LEU A 42 3.32 7.12 -3.02
C LEU A 42 4.63 6.93 -2.26
N ASP A 43 5.60 6.30 -2.92
CA ASP A 43 6.98 6.31 -2.46
C ASP A 43 7.71 7.53 -3.03
N THR A 44 8.87 7.87 -2.49
CA THR A 44 9.63 9.07 -2.88
C THR A 44 10.06 9.07 -4.35
N ASP A 45 10.22 7.89 -4.92
CA ASP A 45 10.62 7.63 -6.31
C ASP A 45 9.44 7.33 -7.24
N THR A 46 8.21 7.41 -6.72
CA THR A 46 7.00 7.14 -7.51
C THR A 46 6.42 8.44 -8.06
N GLN A 47 6.20 8.48 -9.36
CA GLN A 47 5.55 9.58 -10.06
C GLN A 47 4.06 9.27 -10.27
N LEU A 48 3.23 10.28 -10.06
CA LEU A 48 1.79 10.26 -10.32
C LEU A 48 1.51 10.93 -11.67
N PRO A 49 1.30 10.18 -12.75
CA PRO A 49 0.99 10.77 -14.05
C PRO A 49 -0.31 11.57 -14.03
N ARG A 50 -0.48 12.42 -15.05
CA ARG A 50 -1.70 13.22 -15.21
C ARG A 50 -2.94 12.31 -15.24
N ASP A 51 -4.03 12.76 -14.62
CA ASP A 51 -5.32 12.10 -14.52
C ASP A 51 -5.36 10.79 -13.72
N VAL A 52 -4.23 10.24 -13.26
CA VAL A 52 -4.17 9.01 -12.47
C VAL A 52 -4.94 9.14 -11.15
N ALA A 53 -4.75 10.23 -10.42
CA ALA A 53 -5.50 10.47 -9.18
C ALA A 53 -7.01 10.44 -9.40
N ARG A 54 -7.50 11.08 -10.48
CA ARG A 54 -8.93 11.10 -10.83
C ARG A 54 -9.46 9.70 -11.15
N LYS A 55 -8.70 8.89 -11.89
CA LYS A 55 -9.06 7.51 -12.21
C LYS A 55 -9.11 6.65 -10.95
N LEU A 56 -8.10 6.74 -10.08
CA LEU A 56 -8.08 6.02 -8.79
C LEU A 56 -9.29 6.38 -7.92
N ILE A 57 -9.63 7.67 -7.81
CA ILE A 57 -10.80 8.12 -7.06
C ILE A 57 -12.09 7.57 -7.69
N GLY A 58 -12.21 7.61 -9.02
CA GLY A 58 -13.37 7.06 -9.73
C GLY A 58 -13.54 5.55 -9.48
N ASN A 59 -12.44 4.81 -9.50
CA ASN A 59 -12.46 3.36 -9.27
C ASN A 59 -12.84 3.03 -7.82
N ILE A 60 -12.22 3.65 -6.82
CA ILE A 60 -12.52 3.34 -5.40
C ILE A 60 -13.92 3.82 -4.99
N ALA A 61 -14.39 4.91 -5.57
CA ALA A 61 -15.73 5.45 -5.31
C ALA A 61 -16.85 4.66 -5.99
N HIS A 62 -16.52 3.76 -6.92
CA HIS A 62 -17.50 2.98 -7.67
C HIS A 62 -18.38 2.14 -6.71
N PRO A 63 -19.71 2.11 -6.88
CA PRO A 63 -20.60 1.41 -5.96
C PRO A 63 -20.28 -0.07 -5.72
N LEU A 64 -19.78 -0.79 -6.74
CA LEU A 64 -19.39 -2.20 -6.62
C LEU A 64 -18.11 -2.42 -5.81
N ASN A 65 -17.28 -1.38 -5.69
CA ASN A 65 -16.01 -1.42 -4.95
C ASN A 65 -16.15 -0.95 -3.50
N ARG A 66 -17.33 -0.55 -3.06
CA ARG A 66 -17.55 -0.10 -1.68
C ARG A 66 -17.20 -1.20 -0.69
N PRO A 67 -16.31 -0.91 0.29
CA PRO A 67 -15.91 -1.91 1.28
C PRO A 67 -17.07 -2.25 2.23
N VAL A 68 -17.21 -3.54 2.52
CA VAL A 68 -18.15 -4.07 3.52
C VAL A 68 -17.32 -4.81 4.57
N TYR A 69 -17.38 -4.31 5.79
CA TYR A 69 -16.69 -4.88 6.94
C TYR A 69 -17.54 -6.01 7.57
N ASP A 70 -16.89 -7.09 7.93
CA ASP A 70 -17.47 -8.21 8.67
C ASP A 70 -16.83 -8.24 10.07
N ALA A 71 -17.64 -7.99 11.09
CA ALA A 71 -17.16 -7.92 12.48
C ALA A 71 -16.70 -9.29 13.03
N ASP A 72 -17.33 -10.38 12.60
CA ASP A 72 -16.97 -11.73 13.07
C ASP A 72 -15.63 -12.17 12.49
N LYS A 73 -15.32 -11.74 11.25
CA LYS A 73 -14.04 -12.02 10.58
C LYS A 73 -12.99 -10.94 10.84
N GLY A 74 -13.39 -9.77 11.34
CA GLY A 74 -12.51 -8.65 11.58
C GLY A 74 -11.82 -8.08 10.32
N ARG A 75 -12.45 -8.22 9.13
CA ARG A 75 -11.87 -7.80 7.85
C ARG A 75 -12.93 -7.32 6.86
N ILE A 76 -12.49 -6.68 5.78
CA ILE A 76 -13.35 -6.40 4.63
C ILE A 76 -13.60 -7.71 3.87
N VAL A 77 -14.87 -8.01 3.60
CA VAL A 77 -15.29 -9.25 2.92
C VAL A 77 -15.88 -9.02 1.53
N LYS A 78 -16.30 -7.80 1.23
CA LYS A 78 -16.84 -7.40 -0.08
C LYS A 78 -16.39 -5.98 -0.42
N GLY A 79 -16.23 -5.69 -1.72
CA GLY A 79 -15.60 -4.46 -2.16
C GLY A 79 -14.12 -4.39 -1.75
N TYR A 80 -13.54 -3.21 -1.75
CA TYR A 80 -12.11 -3.02 -1.52
C TYR A 80 -11.89 -1.74 -0.73
N ALA A 81 -11.11 -1.82 0.35
CA ALA A 81 -10.68 -0.61 1.06
C ALA A 81 -9.38 -0.03 0.46
N ILE A 82 -8.66 -0.82 -0.33
CA ILE A 82 -7.42 -0.41 -1.00
C ILE A 82 -7.50 -0.75 -2.48
N LEU A 83 -7.03 0.16 -3.34
CA LEU A 83 -6.76 -0.14 -4.75
C LEU A 83 -5.28 0.09 -5.05
N GLN A 84 -4.64 -0.94 -5.58
CA GLN A 84 -3.25 -0.96 -6.03
C GLN A 84 -3.22 -0.72 -7.54
N PRO A 85 -2.68 0.42 -8.04
CA PRO A 85 -2.44 0.59 -9.46
C PRO A 85 -1.22 -0.22 -9.90
N ARG A 86 -1.11 -0.48 -11.20
CA ARG A 86 0.11 -1.02 -11.78
C ARG A 86 1.28 -0.07 -11.59
N THR A 87 2.48 -0.60 -11.59
CA THR A 87 3.71 0.20 -11.59
C THR A 87 4.53 -0.09 -12.83
N SER A 88 4.98 0.97 -13.51
CA SER A 88 5.82 0.89 -14.71
C SER A 88 7.14 1.58 -14.45
N ILE A 89 8.22 1.07 -15.06
CA ILE A 89 9.54 1.67 -14.91
C ILE A 89 9.70 2.82 -15.90
N SER A 90 10.19 3.96 -15.43
CA SER A 90 10.46 5.10 -16.29
C SER A 90 11.54 4.77 -17.33
N LEU A 91 11.31 5.11 -18.60
CA LEU A 91 12.28 4.91 -19.70
C LEU A 91 13.61 5.61 -19.42
N ALA A 92 13.57 6.77 -18.76
CA ALA A 92 14.77 7.52 -18.39
C ALA A 92 15.63 6.76 -17.37
N SER A 93 14.99 6.10 -16.37
CA SER A 93 15.71 5.29 -15.39
C SER A 93 16.23 3.98 -15.99
N ALA A 94 15.49 3.35 -16.88
CA ALA A 94 15.89 2.13 -17.58
C ALA A 94 17.16 2.32 -18.43
N GLY A 95 17.39 3.52 -18.95
CA GLY A 95 18.58 3.86 -19.74
C GLY A 95 19.79 4.37 -18.95
N ARG A 96 19.68 4.63 -17.63
CA ARG A 96 20.64 5.39 -16.82
C ARG A 96 22.00 4.69 -16.62
N SER A 97 22.05 3.37 -16.56
CA SER A 97 23.28 2.61 -16.32
C SER A 97 23.30 1.31 -17.12
N ARG A 98 24.50 0.65 -17.18
CA ARG A 98 24.61 -0.70 -17.76
C ARG A 98 23.77 -1.71 -16.97
N PHE A 99 23.70 -1.57 -15.66
CA PHE A 99 22.89 -2.38 -14.80
C PHE A 99 21.41 -2.23 -15.13
N THR A 100 20.90 -0.99 -15.19
CA THR A 100 19.49 -0.76 -15.53
C THR A 100 19.13 -1.25 -16.93
N LYS A 101 19.99 -1.05 -17.92
CA LYS A 101 19.77 -1.59 -19.28
C LYS A 101 19.60 -3.10 -19.35
N LEU A 102 20.26 -3.83 -18.43
CA LEU A 102 20.16 -5.29 -18.35
C LEU A 102 18.99 -5.77 -17.47
N PHE A 103 18.72 -5.06 -16.38
CA PHE A 103 17.82 -5.56 -15.32
C PHE A 103 16.52 -4.74 -15.15
N ALA A 104 16.41 -3.53 -15.70
CA ALA A 104 15.15 -2.77 -15.72
C ALA A 104 14.18 -3.23 -16.81
N GLY A 105 14.59 -4.21 -17.60
CA GLY A 105 13.72 -4.87 -18.56
C GLY A 105 12.70 -5.78 -17.89
N GLU A 106 12.03 -6.57 -18.68
CA GLU A 106 11.00 -7.52 -18.26
C GLU A 106 11.53 -8.68 -17.39
N SER A 107 12.08 -8.39 -16.23
CA SER A 107 12.38 -9.44 -15.26
C SER A 107 11.07 -9.84 -14.58
N GLY A 108 10.59 -11.05 -14.82
CA GLY A 108 9.40 -11.62 -14.21
C GLY A 108 9.47 -11.84 -12.69
N LEU A 109 10.15 -10.95 -11.97
CA LEU A 109 10.33 -10.99 -10.53
C LEU A 109 9.28 -10.20 -9.76
N ASP A 110 8.48 -9.39 -10.44
CA ASP A 110 7.38 -8.65 -9.83
C ASP A 110 6.12 -8.84 -10.68
N PRO A 111 5.29 -9.83 -10.38
CA PRO A 111 4.05 -10.09 -11.11
C PRO A 111 3.05 -8.93 -11.00
N TYR A 112 3.18 -8.06 -9.97
CA TYR A 112 2.24 -6.96 -9.73
C TYR A 112 2.43 -5.77 -10.68
N THR A 113 3.52 -5.73 -11.44
CA THR A 113 3.84 -4.56 -12.27
C THR A 113 3.35 -4.67 -13.71
N ARG A 114 2.95 -5.84 -14.20
CA ARG A 114 2.83 -6.05 -15.66
C ARG A 114 1.59 -6.79 -16.14
N GLU A 115 0.86 -7.41 -15.27
CA GLU A 115 -0.19 -8.30 -15.73
C GLU A 115 -1.48 -7.55 -16.05
N VAL A 116 -2.07 -7.89 -17.17
CA VAL A 116 -3.43 -7.46 -17.55
C VAL A 116 -4.45 -8.10 -16.62
N SER A 117 -4.08 -9.21 -15.98
CA SER A 117 -4.87 -9.99 -15.04
C SER A 117 -3.95 -10.61 -13.99
N ASP A 118 -4.27 -10.40 -12.73
CA ASP A 118 -3.61 -11.08 -11.61
C ASP A 118 -4.37 -12.38 -11.32
N ILE A 119 -3.73 -13.52 -11.57
CA ILE A 119 -4.31 -14.84 -11.34
C ILE A 119 -4.80 -15.02 -9.90
N TYR A 120 -4.07 -14.48 -8.91
CA TYR A 120 -4.48 -14.50 -7.53
C TYR A 120 -5.79 -13.73 -7.32
N GLN A 121 -5.89 -12.53 -7.88
CA GLN A 121 -7.12 -11.72 -7.82
C GLN A 121 -8.29 -12.39 -8.56
N ASP A 122 -8.04 -13.01 -9.70
CA ASP A 122 -9.08 -13.70 -10.47
C ASP A 122 -9.64 -14.92 -9.73
N VAL A 123 -8.79 -15.63 -8.99
CA VAL A 123 -9.20 -16.84 -8.22
C VAL A 123 -9.83 -16.46 -6.89
N PHE A 124 -9.24 -15.54 -6.14
CA PHE A 124 -9.65 -15.21 -4.77
C PHE A 124 -10.48 -13.93 -4.66
N GLY A 125 -10.60 -13.15 -5.72
CA GLY A 125 -11.33 -11.89 -5.75
C GLY A 125 -10.66 -10.77 -4.96
N GLU A 126 -9.38 -10.92 -4.62
CA GLU A 126 -8.58 -9.92 -3.91
C GLU A 126 -7.12 -9.97 -4.36
N GLY A 127 -6.48 -8.81 -4.45
CA GLY A 127 -5.09 -8.66 -4.85
C GLY A 127 -4.17 -8.35 -3.67
N SER A 128 -2.92 -8.04 -3.97
CA SER A 128 -1.93 -7.62 -2.98
C SER A 128 -1.68 -6.11 -3.05
N PHE A 129 -1.27 -5.53 -1.92
CA PHE A 129 -0.88 -4.14 -1.82
C PHE A 129 0.62 -4.02 -1.55
N ILE A 130 1.29 -3.15 -2.28
CA ILE A 130 2.74 -2.91 -2.19
C ILE A 130 3.08 -1.52 -1.64
N GLY A 131 2.14 -0.91 -0.91
CA GLY A 131 2.33 0.36 -0.24
C GLY A 131 2.12 1.60 -1.11
N LYS A 132 1.65 1.45 -2.36
CA LYS A 132 1.40 2.55 -3.31
C LYS A 132 0.03 2.40 -3.94
N GLY A 133 -0.82 3.38 -3.78
CA GLY A 133 -2.19 3.32 -4.29
C GLY A 133 -3.12 4.23 -3.55
N ILE A 134 -4.40 3.93 -3.60
CA ILE A 134 -5.46 4.70 -2.92
C ILE A 134 -6.19 3.81 -1.92
N TYR A 135 -6.56 4.39 -0.78
CA TYR A 135 -7.41 3.71 0.18
C TYR A 135 -8.53 4.60 0.74
N ASP A 136 -9.63 3.98 1.16
CA ASP A 136 -10.70 4.60 1.93
C ASP A 136 -10.25 4.68 3.40
N VAL A 137 -10.17 5.91 3.93
CA VAL A 137 -9.61 6.18 5.28
C VAL A 137 -10.37 5.45 6.38
N ASP A 138 -11.69 5.47 6.33
CA ASP A 138 -12.52 4.89 7.40
C ASP A 138 -12.48 3.37 7.37
N ALA A 139 -12.63 2.79 6.19
CA ALA A 139 -12.57 1.34 6.03
C ALA A 139 -11.18 0.78 6.35
N PHE A 140 -10.12 1.48 5.94
CA PHE A 140 -8.75 1.09 6.25
C PHE A 140 -8.49 1.13 7.77
N ARG A 141 -8.81 2.24 8.43
CA ARG A 141 -8.65 2.37 9.88
C ARG A 141 -9.43 1.32 10.65
N GLN A 142 -10.66 1.04 10.24
CA GLN A 142 -11.52 0.07 10.90
C GLN A 142 -10.88 -1.33 11.02
N VAL A 143 -10.03 -1.70 10.06
CA VAL A 143 -9.42 -3.04 10.03
C VAL A 143 -7.96 -3.06 10.48
N VAL A 144 -7.26 -1.92 10.49
CA VAL A 144 -5.81 -1.83 10.72
C VAL A 144 -5.46 -1.21 12.06
N ASP A 145 -6.25 -0.21 12.55
CA ASP A 145 -5.93 0.52 13.78
C ASP A 145 -5.78 -0.44 14.98
N GLY A 146 -4.62 -0.36 15.64
CA GLY A 146 -4.31 -1.16 16.82
C GLY A 146 -4.15 -2.67 16.60
N ARG A 147 -4.16 -3.14 15.36
CA ARG A 147 -4.11 -4.59 15.06
C ARG A 147 -2.71 -5.18 15.10
N PHE A 148 -1.74 -4.44 14.63
CA PHE A 148 -0.39 -4.96 14.45
C PHE A 148 0.56 -4.52 15.56
N PRO A 149 1.53 -5.40 15.96
CA PRO A 149 2.53 -5.04 16.96
C PRO A 149 3.42 -3.91 16.44
N GLU A 150 3.79 -2.99 17.32
CA GLU A 150 4.65 -1.86 16.98
C GLU A 150 6.11 -2.27 16.77
N ASN A 151 6.77 -1.60 15.83
CA ASN A 151 8.21 -1.71 15.54
C ASN A 151 8.71 -3.11 15.10
N LEU A 152 7.81 -4.04 14.77
CA LEU A 152 8.16 -5.41 14.39
C LEU A 152 7.93 -5.72 12.92
N ILE A 153 7.25 -4.86 12.16
CA ILE A 153 6.80 -5.16 10.79
C ILE A 153 7.38 -4.16 9.81
N LEU A 154 8.10 -4.64 8.80
CA LEU A 154 8.57 -3.84 7.67
C LEU A 154 7.65 -3.94 6.44
N SER A 155 7.16 -5.15 6.11
CA SER A 155 6.21 -5.42 5.02
C SER A 155 4.77 -5.32 5.53
N HIS A 156 4.41 -4.17 6.10
CA HIS A 156 3.09 -3.94 6.67
C HIS A 156 1.99 -3.93 5.61
N ASP A 157 2.31 -3.49 4.40
CA ASP A 157 1.43 -3.38 3.24
C ASP A 157 0.78 -4.71 2.87
N LEU A 158 1.53 -5.82 2.92
CA LEU A 158 1.00 -7.16 2.68
C LEU A 158 -0.04 -7.56 3.73
N LEU A 159 0.21 -7.27 5.01
CA LEU A 159 -0.77 -7.55 6.07
C LEU A 159 -1.99 -6.63 5.99
N GLU A 160 -1.78 -5.35 5.73
CA GLU A 160 -2.85 -4.38 5.52
C GLU A 160 -3.79 -4.84 4.41
N SER A 161 -3.22 -5.34 3.28
CA SER A 161 -4.02 -5.85 2.16
C SER A 161 -4.89 -7.05 2.53
N ALA A 162 -4.40 -7.94 3.39
CA ALA A 162 -5.14 -9.12 3.83
C ALA A 162 -6.39 -8.76 4.64
N TYR A 163 -6.36 -7.70 5.44
CA TYR A 163 -7.50 -7.25 6.24
C TYR A 163 -8.37 -6.21 5.53
N ALA A 164 -7.75 -5.27 4.83
CA ALA A 164 -8.46 -4.20 4.12
C ALA A 164 -9.00 -4.62 2.75
N ARG A 165 -8.66 -5.82 2.29
CA ARG A 165 -9.02 -6.35 0.97
C ARG A 165 -8.65 -5.40 -0.15
N SER A 166 -7.54 -5.65 -0.81
CA SER A 166 -7.05 -4.84 -1.92
C SER A 166 -7.45 -5.41 -3.28
N ALA A 167 -7.44 -4.56 -4.30
CA ALA A 167 -7.56 -4.97 -5.70
C ALA A 167 -6.50 -4.29 -6.56
N LEU A 168 -5.98 -5.01 -7.54
CA LEU A 168 -5.14 -4.46 -8.60
C LEU A 168 -6.02 -3.74 -9.63
N VAL A 169 -5.65 -2.50 -9.96
CA VAL A 169 -6.29 -1.70 -11.02
C VAL A 169 -5.35 -1.67 -12.21
N THR A 170 -5.72 -2.39 -13.28
CA THR A 170 -4.85 -2.65 -14.43
C THR A 170 -4.84 -1.55 -15.48
N ASP A 171 -5.79 -0.63 -15.46
CA ASP A 171 -5.91 0.51 -16.38
C ASP A 171 -5.28 1.81 -15.86
N VAL A 172 -4.60 1.72 -14.71
CA VAL A 172 -3.94 2.86 -14.05
C VAL A 172 -2.49 2.50 -13.75
N ASP A 173 -1.55 3.31 -14.25
CA ASP A 173 -0.12 3.12 -14.06
C ASP A 173 0.49 4.24 -13.23
N LEU A 174 1.29 3.87 -12.22
CA LEU A 174 2.27 4.72 -11.57
C LEU A 174 3.63 4.49 -12.23
N ILE A 175 4.48 5.51 -12.23
CA ILE A 175 5.82 5.42 -12.84
C ILE A 175 6.87 5.43 -11.72
N GLU A 176 7.79 4.46 -11.75
CA GLU A 176 8.85 4.31 -10.77
C GLU A 176 10.24 4.40 -11.38
N GLU A 177 11.22 4.71 -10.54
CA GLU A 177 12.63 4.62 -10.91
C GLU A 177 13.20 3.24 -10.56
N HIS A 178 13.93 2.65 -11.51
CA HIS A 178 14.72 1.44 -11.24
C HIS A 178 16.04 1.82 -10.56
N PRO A 179 16.52 1.05 -9.54
CA PRO A 179 17.82 1.26 -8.94
C PRO A 179 18.95 1.32 -9.97
N ALA A 180 19.79 2.35 -9.88
CA ALA A 180 20.85 2.57 -10.86
C ALA A 180 22.03 1.60 -10.73
N SER A 181 22.14 0.83 -9.63
CA SER A 181 23.23 -0.09 -9.39
C SER A 181 22.79 -1.37 -8.68
N TYR A 182 23.54 -2.45 -8.90
CA TYR A 182 23.34 -3.74 -8.25
C TYR A 182 23.33 -3.65 -6.71
N VAL A 183 24.25 -2.89 -6.13
CA VAL A 183 24.36 -2.75 -4.66
C VAL A 183 23.09 -2.15 -4.05
N VAL A 184 22.53 -1.11 -4.71
CA VAL A 184 21.29 -0.48 -4.26
C VAL A 184 20.10 -1.45 -4.40
N ASP A 185 20.04 -2.19 -5.50
CA ASP A 185 18.97 -3.17 -5.73
C ASP A 185 19.03 -4.33 -4.71
N VAL A 186 20.21 -4.91 -4.45
CA VAL A 186 20.39 -5.95 -3.44
C VAL A 186 19.99 -5.45 -2.05
N SER A 187 20.38 -4.23 -1.68
CA SER A 187 20.03 -3.65 -0.38
C SER A 187 18.49 -3.46 -0.25
N ARG A 188 17.83 -3.10 -1.34
CA ARG A 188 16.37 -3.00 -1.41
C ARG A 188 15.71 -4.37 -1.23
N ARG A 189 16.14 -5.37 -1.99
CA ARG A 189 15.63 -6.76 -1.92
C ARG A 189 15.88 -7.39 -0.56
N HIS A 190 17.05 -7.18 0.02
CA HIS A 190 17.34 -7.67 1.38
C HIS A 190 16.34 -7.12 2.41
N ARG A 191 15.98 -5.83 2.30
CA ARG A 191 14.97 -5.24 3.17
C ARG A 191 13.59 -5.86 2.98
N TRP A 192 13.17 -6.14 1.73
CA TRP A 192 11.91 -6.80 1.44
C TRP A 192 11.88 -8.22 2.00
N ILE A 193 12.86 -9.05 1.66
CA ILE A 193 12.97 -10.43 2.17
C ILE A 193 12.95 -10.45 3.70
N ARG A 194 13.66 -9.52 4.34
CA ARG A 194 13.63 -9.42 5.80
C ARG A 194 12.22 -9.07 6.31
N GLY A 195 11.51 -8.17 5.63
CA GLY A 195 10.14 -7.81 5.98
C GLY A 195 9.19 -9.00 5.86
N ASP A 196 9.32 -9.77 4.79
CA ASP A 196 8.50 -10.96 4.54
C ASP A 196 8.73 -12.04 5.60
N TRP A 197 9.97 -12.27 6.01
CA TRP A 197 10.29 -13.17 7.11
C TRP A 197 9.72 -12.71 8.46
N GLN A 198 9.64 -11.40 8.69
CA GLN A 198 9.04 -10.87 9.93
C GLN A 198 7.53 -11.18 10.03
N ILE A 199 6.84 -11.24 8.91
CA ILE A 199 5.41 -11.54 8.88
C ILE A 199 5.10 -13.03 8.76
N ALA A 200 6.10 -13.91 8.67
CA ALA A 200 5.91 -15.36 8.56
C ALA A 200 5.06 -15.96 9.70
N GLY A 201 5.06 -15.32 10.88
CA GLY A 201 4.21 -15.73 12.01
C GLY A 201 2.70 -15.67 11.72
N TRP A 202 2.27 -14.86 10.75
CA TRP A 202 0.87 -14.78 10.33
C TRP A 202 0.40 -15.97 9.49
N LEU A 203 1.30 -16.87 9.08
CA LEU A 203 0.96 -18.16 8.46
C LEU A 203 0.50 -19.22 9.50
N LEU A 204 0.69 -18.95 10.78
CA LEU A 204 0.32 -19.87 11.86
C LEU A 204 -1.13 -19.65 12.31
N PRO A 205 -1.78 -20.67 12.93
CA PRO A 205 -3.15 -20.54 13.43
C PRO A 205 -3.35 -19.43 14.47
N HIS A 206 -2.29 -19.10 15.22
CA HIS A 206 -2.30 -18.01 16.19
C HIS A 206 -1.43 -16.89 15.65
N VAL A 207 -2.06 -15.82 15.22
CA VAL A 207 -1.38 -14.67 14.63
C VAL A 207 -0.87 -13.71 15.72
N PRO A 208 0.31 -13.07 15.52
CA PRO A 208 0.77 -12.04 16.41
C PRO A 208 -0.19 -10.83 16.39
N GLY A 209 -0.67 -10.43 17.57
CA GLY A 209 -1.51 -9.23 17.74
C GLY A 209 -0.81 -8.15 18.56
N SER A 210 -1.44 -6.99 18.66
CA SER A 210 -0.99 -5.95 19.59
C SER A 210 -1.06 -6.44 21.03
N PRO A 211 -0.15 -5.99 21.93
CA PRO A 211 -0.24 -6.30 23.35
C PRO A 211 -1.60 -5.87 23.91
N GLY A 212 -2.42 -6.84 24.37
CA GLY A 212 -3.76 -6.59 24.89
C GLY A 212 -4.92 -6.99 23.97
N SER A 213 -4.67 -7.42 22.75
CA SER A 213 -5.69 -8.09 21.91
C SER A 213 -5.66 -9.60 22.22
N ASN A 214 -6.62 -10.05 23.03
CA ASN A 214 -6.92 -11.49 23.19
C ASN A 214 -7.81 -11.95 22.05
#